data_ff58ed74911aac988e013a1efa170289
#
_entry.id   ff58ed74911aac988e013a1efa170289
#
_cell.length_a   1.000
_cell.length_b   1.000
_cell.length_c   1.000
_cell.angle_alpha   90.00
_cell.angle_beta   90.00
_cell.angle_gamma   90.00
#
_symmetry.space_group_name_H-M   'P 1'
#
loop_
_entity.id
_entity.type
_entity.pdbx_description
1 polymer ?
#
loop_
_entity_poly.entity_id
_entity_poly.type
_entity_poly.pdbx_seq_one_letter_code
_entity_poly.pdbx_strand_id
1 'polypeptide(L)'
;MFWGLATLAAVFVGLGKGGLPVVAALAVPSLALIMSPIAAAGLLLPVYIVSDVFALAAYRLDYNKQVLKIAVIAMSLGVLIGGLTAHLVIEWMVTALIGLMGAVFALKLLVETKQKARATQPIQKSSGYFWCTIAGFTSFISHNGGPPWQIFTLPLNLPKSIFVGTSVIAFSYCNLIKLIPYLWLGQVNLDSVFMSFYLMLPASIAVFVGVKLVQRIPELLFFKLVTWALMIISLKLIWDGMRIGLS
;
A
#
# COMPACT_ATOMS: atom_id res chain seq x y z
N MET A 1 11.73 23.11 6.01
CA MET A 1 10.40 22.54 5.70
C MET A 1 10.49 21.21 4.98
N PHE A 2 11.29 21.09 3.90
CA PHE A 2 11.44 19.83 3.13
C PHE A 2 11.81 18.60 4.01
N TRP A 3 12.92 18.66 4.74
CA TRP A 3 13.39 17.55 5.56
C TRP A 3 12.39 17.11 6.66
N GLY A 4 11.60 18.06 7.21
CA GLY A 4 10.57 17.72 8.20
C GLY A 4 9.45 16.88 7.60
N LEU A 5 8.92 17.27 6.43
CA LEU A 5 7.88 16.51 5.72
C LEU A 5 8.42 15.19 5.16
N ALA A 6 9.66 15.19 4.67
CA ALA A 6 10.30 13.98 4.16
C ALA A 6 10.54 12.94 5.28
N THR A 7 11.02 13.39 6.45
CA THR A 7 11.15 12.50 7.63
C THR A 7 9.79 11.98 8.10
N LEU A 8 8.76 12.82 8.14
CA LEU A 8 7.40 12.40 8.48
C LEU A 8 6.88 11.35 7.50
N ALA A 9 7.07 11.57 6.19
CA ALA A 9 6.70 10.60 5.15
C ALA A 9 7.46 9.27 5.33
N ALA A 10 8.76 9.33 5.64
CA ALA A 10 9.58 8.14 5.91
C ALA A 10 9.08 7.37 7.15
N VAL A 11 8.71 8.07 8.22
CA VAL A 11 8.08 7.46 9.40
C VAL A 11 6.76 6.78 9.03
N PHE A 12 5.93 7.42 8.20
CA PHE A 12 4.70 6.80 7.70
C PHE A 12 4.96 5.55 6.86
N VAL A 13 5.99 5.55 6.01
CA VAL A 13 6.43 4.35 5.30
C VAL A 13 6.77 3.24 6.28
N GLY A 14 7.64 3.51 7.25
CA GLY A 14 8.10 2.53 8.22
C GLY A 14 6.96 1.95 9.07
N LEU A 15 6.10 2.78 9.64
CA LEU A 15 4.92 2.35 10.40
C LEU A 15 4.00 1.47 9.54
N GLY A 16 3.79 1.85 8.28
CA GLY A 16 3.00 1.08 7.33
C GLY A 16 3.60 -0.30 7.05
N LYS A 17 4.91 -0.37 6.85
CA LYS A 17 5.65 -1.63 6.68
C LYS A 17 5.70 -2.47 7.95
N GLY A 18 5.66 -1.83 9.11
CA GLY A 18 5.47 -2.49 10.40
C GLY A 18 4.08 -3.11 10.61
N GLY A 19 3.17 -2.97 9.62
CA GLY A 19 1.85 -3.61 9.62
C GLY A 19 0.68 -2.67 9.87
N LEU A 20 0.88 -1.34 9.76
CA LEU A 20 -0.16 -0.31 9.85
C LEU A 20 -0.43 0.32 8.47
N PRO A 21 -1.13 -0.36 7.54
CA PRO A 21 -1.26 0.08 6.15
C PRO A 21 -1.92 1.45 5.98
N VAL A 22 -2.72 1.86 6.97
CA VAL A 22 -3.34 3.20 7.05
C VAL A 22 -2.31 4.30 6.95
N VAL A 23 -1.24 4.13 7.74
CA VAL A 23 -0.24 5.18 7.91
C VAL A 23 0.62 5.30 6.65
N ALA A 24 0.90 4.18 5.97
CA ALA A 24 1.66 4.16 4.71
C ALA A 24 1.01 5.02 3.62
N ALA A 25 -0.31 5.04 3.55
CA ALA A 25 -1.04 5.80 2.54
C ALA A 25 -0.90 7.33 2.70
N LEU A 26 -0.39 7.80 3.84
CA LEU A 26 -0.12 9.22 4.08
C LEU A 26 1.28 9.64 3.61
N ALA A 27 2.18 8.70 3.28
CA ALA A 27 3.56 9.01 2.97
C ALA A 27 3.71 9.86 1.69
N VAL A 28 3.21 9.37 0.55
CA VAL A 28 3.26 10.10 -0.72
C VAL A 28 2.52 11.44 -0.64
N PRO A 29 1.27 11.52 -0.13
CA PRO A 29 0.58 12.79 0.02
C PRO A 29 1.30 13.82 0.89
N SER A 30 2.01 13.38 1.93
CA SER A 30 2.78 14.31 2.77
C SER A 30 3.89 15.01 1.99
N LEU A 31 4.57 14.30 1.07
CA LEU A 31 5.58 14.89 0.19
C LEU A 31 4.96 15.62 -0.99
N ALA A 32 3.79 15.22 -1.46
CA ALA A 32 3.09 15.88 -2.56
C ALA A 32 2.66 17.31 -2.25
N LEU A 33 2.75 17.75 -0.99
CA LEU A 33 2.57 19.15 -0.59
C LEU A 33 3.70 20.06 -1.09
N ILE A 34 4.88 19.50 -1.42
CA ILE A 34 6.10 20.27 -1.74
C ILE A 34 6.80 19.82 -3.02
N MET A 35 6.36 18.72 -3.63
CA MET A 35 6.91 18.19 -4.88
C MET A 35 5.83 17.45 -5.66
N SER A 36 6.09 17.11 -6.93
CA SER A 36 5.12 16.32 -7.70
C SER A 36 4.93 14.92 -7.09
N PRO A 37 3.71 14.33 -7.17
CA PRO A 37 3.44 12.98 -6.67
C PRO A 37 4.39 11.91 -7.24
N ILE A 38 4.75 12.04 -8.52
CA ILE A 38 5.70 11.13 -9.21
C ILE A 38 7.09 11.23 -8.59
N ALA A 39 7.59 12.45 -8.35
CA ALA A 39 8.89 12.66 -7.71
C ALA A 39 8.87 12.14 -6.26
N ALA A 40 7.78 12.37 -5.53
CA ALA A 40 7.59 11.82 -4.17
C ALA A 40 7.60 10.28 -4.17
N ALA A 41 6.94 9.65 -5.14
CA ALA A 41 6.92 8.20 -5.29
C ALA A 41 8.32 7.64 -5.61
N GLY A 42 9.06 8.29 -6.50
CA GLY A 42 10.45 7.93 -6.84
C GLY A 42 11.40 8.07 -5.64
N LEU A 43 11.29 9.18 -4.89
CA LEU A 43 12.09 9.41 -3.69
C LEU A 43 11.80 8.37 -2.59
N LEU A 44 10.56 7.97 -2.41
CA LEU A 44 10.17 7.03 -1.36
C LEU A 44 10.40 5.57 -1.73
N LEU A 45 10.53 5.19 -3.01
CA LEU A 45 10.70 3.79 -3.38
C LEU A 45 11.93 3.13 -2.75
N PRO A 46 13.15 3.73 -2.75
CA PRO A 46 14.30 3.18 -2.03
C PRO A 46 14.03 3.04 -0.51
N VAL A 47 13.33 4.01 0.09
CA VAL A 47 12.95 3.96 1.51
C VAL A 47 11.99 2.79 1.78
N TYR A 48 11.03 2.54 0.88
CA TYR A 48 10.15 1.37 0.96
C TYR A 48 10.96 0.07 0.90
N ILE A 49 11.90 -0.06 -0.05
CA ILE A 49 12.71 -1.28 -0.25
C ILE A 49 13.55 -1.58 1.00
N VAL A 50 14.21 -0.58 1.57
CA VAL A 50 15.01 -0.79 2.80
C VAL A 50 14.11 -1.14 3.97
N SER A 51 12.97 -0.46 4.14
CA SER A 51 11.98 -0.77 5.17
C SER A 51 11.40 -2.19 5.00
N ASP A 52 11.25 -2.67 3.76
CA ASP A 52 10.79 -4.02 3.45
C ASP A 52 11.74 -5.10 3.99
N VAL A 53 13.06 -4.87 4.00
CA VAL A 53 14.03 -5.83 4.57
C VAL A 53 13.75 -6.10 6.05
N PHE A 54 13.52 -5.04 6.83
CA PHE A 54 13.20 -5.18 8.26
C PHE A 54 11.81 -5.76 8.50
N ALA A 55 10.82 -5.37 7.69
CA ALA A 55 9.47 -5.90 7.76
C ALA A 55 9.43 -7.39 7.39
N LEU A 56 10.14 -7.81 6.35
CA LEU A 56 10.27 -9.22 5.96
C LEU A 56 10.93 -10.04 7.07
N ALA A 57 11.97 -9.52 7.73
CA ALA A 57 12.59 -10.21 8.87
C ALA A 57 11.59 -10.46 10.00
N ALA A 58 10.66 -9.51 10.25
CA ALA A 58 9.66 -9.63 11.30
C ALA A 58 8.52 -10.60 10.95
N TYR A 59 8.10 -10.69 9.68
CA TYR A 59 6.89 -11.42 9.25
C TYR A 59 7.15 -12.60 8.30
N ARG A 60 8.40 -13.00 8.08
CA ARG A 60 8.80 -14.03 7.11
C ARG A 60 8.14 -15.40 7.25
N LEU A 61 7.65 -15.73 8.43
CA LEU A 61 7.00 -17.01 8.72
C LEU A 61 5.47 -16.94 8.74
N ASP A 62 4.92 -15.74 8.78
CA ASP A 62 3.50 -15.48 8.98
C ASP A 62 2.82 -15.11 7.67
N TYR A 63 2.57 -16.07 6.78
CA TYR A 63 1.92 -15.76 5.51
C TYR A 63 1.05 -16.91 4.97
N ASN A 64 0.08 -16.55 4.14
CA ASN A 64 -0.74 -17.51 3.39
C ASN A 64 -0.11 -17.75 2.01
N LYS A 65 0.39 -18.97 1.79
CA LYS A 65 1.07 -19.38 0.55
C LYS A 65 0.19 -19.22 -0.69
N GLN A 66 -1.10 -19.53 -0.61
CA GLN A 66 -2.02 -19.48 -1.74
C GLN A 66 -2.30 -18.03 -2.15
N VAL A 67 -2.59 -17.18 -1.18
CA VAL A 67 -2.81 -15.72 -1.39
C VAL A 67 -1.55 -15.09 -1.96
N LEU A 68 -0.38 -15.42 -1.40
CA LEU A 68 0.89 -14.88 -1.87
C LEU A 68 1.22 -15.30 -3.31
N LYS A 69 0.96 -16.57 -3.68
CA LYS A 69 1.16 -17.04 -5.06
C LYS A 69 0.30 -16.27 -6.06
N ILE A 70 -0.97 -16.01 -5.72
CA ILE A 70 -1.87 -15.19 -6.54
C ILE A 70 -1.32 -13.76 -6.63
N ALA A 71 -0.93 -13.17 -5.50
CA ALA A 71 -0.43 -11.80 -5.43
C ALA A 71 0.84 -11.60 -6.28
N VAL A 72 1.82 -12.50 -6.17
CA VAL A 72 3.08 -12.42 -6.93
C VAL A 72 2.78 -12.38 -8.44
N ILE A 73 1.99 -13.31 -8.96
CA ILE A 73 1.67 -13.38 -10.39
C ILE A 73 0.87 -12.15 -10.84
N ALA A 74 -0.19 -11.82 -10.10
CA ALA A 74 -1.12 -10.76 -10.50
C ALA A 74 -0.52 -9.36 -10.34
N MET A 75 0.21 -9.10 -9.26
CA MET A 75 0.89 -7.81 -9.07
C MET A 75 2.00 -7.61 -10.11
N SER A 76 2.72 -8.68 -10.52
CA SER A 76 3.68 -8.57 -11.63
C SER A 76 3.02 -8.11 -12.91
N LEU A 77 1.87 -8.70 -13.24
CA LEU A 77 1.08 -8.29 -14.40
C LEU A 77 0.62 -6.83 -14.25
N GLY A 78 0.13 -6.45 -13.07
CA GLY A 78 -0.30 -5.08 -12.79
C GLY A 78 0.82 -4.06 -12.92
N VAL A 79 2.01 -4.35 -12.38
CA VAL A 79 3.20 -3.49 -12.50
C VAL A 79 3.67 -3.39 -13.96
N LEU A 80 3.66 -4.51 -14.69
CA LEU A 80 4.01 -4.51 -16.11
C LEU A 80 3.06 -3.63 -16.93
N ILE A 81 1.74 -3.80 -16.75
CA ILE A 81 0.72 -2.97 -17.39
C ILE A 81 0.94 -1.50 -17.02
N GLY A 82 1.14 -1.19 -15.72
CA GLY A 82 1.41 0.17 -15.24
C GLY A 82 2.65 0.79 -15.88
N GLY A 83 3.75 0.04 -15.98
CA GLY A 83 4.99 0.50 -16.62
C GLY A 83 4.84 0.78 -18.11
N LEU A 84 4.13 -0.09 -18.84
CA LEU A 84 3.89 0.05 -20.28
C LEU A 84 2.90 1.17 -20.61
N THR A 85 1.93 1.43 -19.74
CA THR A 85 0.86 2.41 -19.94
C THR A 85 1.03 3.70 -19.16
N ALA A 86 2.14 3.87 -18.45
CA ALA A 86 2.37 5.03 -17.57
C ALA A 86 2.11 6.38 -18.26
N HIS A 87 2.47 6.51 -19.53
CA HIS A 87 2.29 7.72 -20.34
C HIS A 87 0.84 7.94 -20.82
N LEU A 88 -0.02 6.93 -20.74
CA LEU A 88 -1.43 6.99 -21.14
C LEU A 88 -2.38 7.16 -19.95
N VAL A 89 -1.87 6.95 -18.74
CA VAL A 89 -2.71 6.91 -17.53
C VAL A 89 -3.06 8.33 -17.09
N ILE A 90 -4.35 8.58 -17.02
CA ILE A 90 -4.89 9.79 -16.40
C ILE A 90 -4.99 9.53 -14.90
N GLU A 91 -3.96 9.96 -14.18
CA GLU A 91 -3.74 9.62 -12.76
C GLU A 91 -4.95 9.93 -11.86
N TRP A 92 -5.59 11.09 -12.07
CA TRP A 92 -6.73 11.49 -11.24
C TRP A 92 -7.95 10.58 -11.42
N MET A 93 -8.21 10.08 -12.65
CA MET A 93 -9.33 9.16 -12.91
C MET A 93 -9.11 7.81 -12.20
N VAL A 94 -7.89 7.27 -12.30
CA VAL A 94 -7.53 6.02 -11.62
C VAL A 94 -7.65 6.19 -10.12
N THR A 95 -7.15 7.30 -9.58
CA THR A 95 -7.20 7.62 -8.15
C THR A 95 -8.63 7.73 -7.65
N ALA A 96 -9.51 8.46 -8.35
CA ALA A 96 -10.92 8.61 -7.98
C ALA A 96 -11.68 7.27 -8.05
N LEU A 97 -11.45 6.48 -9.09
CA LEU A 97 -12.10 5.17 -9.27
C LEU A 97 -11.74 4.20 -8.14
N ILE A 98 -10.45 4.11 -7.78
CA ILE A 98 -9.99 3.26 -6.68
C ILE A 98 -10.58 3.74 -5.36
N GLY A 99 -10.61 5.05 -5.14
CA GLY A 99 -11.24 5.64 -3.98
C GLY A 99 -12.71 5.26 -3.88
N LEU A 100 -13.48 5.36 -4.97
CA LEU A 100 -14.89 4.99 -5.00
C LEU A 100 -15.09 3.51 -4.67
N MET A 101 -14.33 2.62 -5.31
CA MET A 101 -14.42 1.18 -5.07
C MET A 101 -14.06 0.82 -3.62
N GLY A 102 -13.00 1.42 -3.08
CA GLY A 102 -12.58 1.21 -1.70
C GLY A 102 -13.60 1.74 -0.69
N ALA A 103 -14.21 2.91 -0.94
CA ALA A 103 -15.23 3.49 -0.07
C ALA A 103 -16.51 2.63 -0.02
N VAL A 104 -17.00 2.19 -1.18
CA VAL A 104 -18.16 1.30 -1.27
C VAL A 104 -17.88 -0.02 -0.52
N PHE A 105 -16.71 -0.59 -0.70
CA PHE A 105 -16.34 -1.82 -0.02
C PHE A 105 -16.17 -1.62 1.50
N ALA A 106 -15.53 -0.55 1.94
CA ALA A 106 -15.38 -0.24 3.36
C ALA A 106 -16.75 0.01 4.03
N LEU A 107 -17.65 0.73 3.34
CA LEU A 107 -19.00 0.95 3.83
C LEU A 107 -19.76 -0.38 4.02
N LYS A 108 -19.69 -1.26 3.02
CA LYS A 108 -20.25 -2.61 3.12
C LYS A 108 -19.72 -3.34 4.35
N LEU A 109 -18.40 -3.34 4.55
CA LEU A 109 -17.78 -4.00 5.70
C LEU A 109 -18.22 -3.40 7.05
N LEU A 110 -18.37 -2.08 7.14
CA LEU A 110 -18.82 -1.39 8.36
C LEU A 110 -20.29 -1.65 8.70
N VAL A 111 -21.14 -1.77 7.69
CA VAL A 111 -22.57 -2.08 7.86
C VAL A 111 -22.76 -3.56 8.25
N GLU A 112 -22.06 -4.48 7.59
CA GLU A 112 -22.17 -5.93 7.88
C GLU A 112 -21.65 -6.30 9.27
N THR A 113 -20.73 -5.54 9.86
CA THR A 113 -20.17 -5.82 11.20
C THR A 113 -21.20 -5.82 12.31
N LYS A 114 -22.39 -5.26 12.08
CA LYS A 114 -23.50 -5.25 13.06
C LYS A 114 -24.34 -6.54 13.09
N GLN A 115 -24.21 -7.43 12.12
CA GLN A 115 -25.21 -8.52 11.96
C GLN A 115 -24.68 -9.97 11.91
N LYS A 116 -23.42 -10.25 11.64
CA LYS A 116 -22.92 -11.67 11.63
C LYS A 116 -21.43 -11.73 11.94
N ALA A 117 -21.03 -12.74 12.75
CA ALA A 117 -19.66 -13.22 12.73
C ALA A 117 -19.31 -13.55 11.27
N ARG A 118 -18.33 -12.82 10.70
CA ARG A 118 -17.98 -12.97 9.27
C ARG A 118 -17.56 -14.40 9.00
N ALA A 119 -18.37 -15.12 8.23
CA ALA A 119 -17.94 -16.42 7.70
C ALA A 119 -16.71 -16.21 6.82
N THR A 120 -15.68 -17.02 7.07
CA THR A 120 -14.46 -17.02 6.24
C THR A 120 -14.84 -17.38 4.82
N GLN A 121 -14.57 -16.47 3.87
CA GLN A 121 -14.82 -16.76 2.46
C GLN A 121 -13.69 -17.61 1.88
N PRO A 122 -14.01 -18.59 1.02
CA PRO A 122 -12.98 -19.36 0.32
C PRO A 122 -12.18 -18.45 -0.61
N ILE A 123 -10.90 -18.78 -0.80
CA ILE A 123 -10.02 -18.05 -1.71
C ILE A 123 -10.49 -18.26 -3.15
N GLN A 124 -11.19 -17.26 -3.71
CA GLN A 124 -11.60 -17.24 -5.10
C GLN A 124 -10.43 -16.74 -5.95
N LYS A 125 -9.82 -17.65 -6.73
CA LYS A 125 -8.62 -17.33 -7.53
C LYS A 125 -8.88 -16.22 -8.55
N SER A 126 -10.02 -16.21 -9.25
CA SER A 126 -10.40 -15.20 -10.23
C SER A 126 -10.46 -13.80 -9.61
N SER A 127 -11.16 -13.67 -8.48
CA SER A 127 -11.21 -12.42 -7.70
C SER A 127 -9.82 -11.99 -7.24
N GLY A 128 -9.01 -12.97 -6.78
CA GLY A 128 -7.63 -12.70 -6.35
C GLY A 128 -6.75 -12.17 -7.49
N TYR A 129 -6.76 -12.82 -8.65
CA TYR A 129 -6.01 -12.35 -9.81
C TYR A 129 -6.46 -10.95 -10.25
N PHE A 130 -7.76 -10.71 -10.32
CA PHE A 130 -8.30 -9.39 -10.69
C PHE A 130 -7.85 -8.28 -9.74
N TRP A 131 -8.15 -8.42 -8.45
CA TRP A 131 -7.84 -7.38 -7.46
C TRP A 131 -6.34 -7.18 -7.21
N CYS A 132 -5.55 -8.26 -7.23
CA CYS A 132 -4.10 -8.13 -7.09
C CYS A 132 -3.44 -7.52 -8.33
N THR A 133 -3.99 -7.71 -9.55
CA THR A 133 -3.53 -6.99 -10.75
C THR A 133 -3.79 -5.49 -10.61
N ILE A 134 -5.00 -5.12 -10.19
CA ILE A 134 -5.32 -3.72 -9.89
C ILE A 134 -4.40 -3.18 -8.78
N ALA A 135 -4.16 -3.96 -7.73
CA ALA A 135 -3.26 -3.54 -6.64
C ALA A 135 -1.83 -3.30 -7.13
N GLY A 136 -1.28 -4.15 -7.99
CA GLY A 136 0.02 -3.96 -8.62
C GLY A 136 0.08 -2.72 -9.50
N PHE A 137 -0.92 -2.54 -10.38
CA PHE A 137 -1.06 -1.39 -11.26
C PHE A 137 -1.12 -0.07 -10.48
N THR A 138 -2.02 0.01 -9.50
CA THR A 138 -2.23 1.24 -8.70
C THR A 138 -1.08 1.50 -7.73
N SER A 139 -0.43 0.43 -7.25
CA SER A 139 0.81 0.55 -6.51
C SER A 139 1.94 1.10 -7.38
N PHE A 140 1.98 0.76 -8.66
CA PHE A 140 2.94 1.32 -9.60
C PHE A 140 2.68 2.82 -9.85
N ILE A 141 1.45 3.20 -10.19
CA ILE A 141 1.11 4.59 -10.55
C ILE A 141 1.28 5.56 -9.38
N SER A 142 0.76 5.21 -8.18
CA SER A 142 0.65 6.18 -7.06
C SER A 142 0.86 5.60 -5.66
N HIS A 143 1.48 4.41 -5.54
CA HIS A 143 1.62 3.67 -4.29
C HIS A 143 0.29 3.34 -3.57
N ASN A 144 -0.84 3.41 -4.27
CA ASN A 144 -2.19 3.17 -3.75
C ASN A 144 -2.71 1.74 -3.99
N GLY A 145 -1.85 0.73 -3.91
CA GLY A 145 -2.25 -0.68 -4.05
C GLY A 145 -3.04 -1.23 -2.85
N GLY A 146 -3.07 -0.51 -1.73
CA GLY A 146 -3.73 -0.96 -0.49
C GLY A 146 -5.22 -1.23 -0.62
N PRO A 147 -6.06 -0.31 -1.12
CA PRO A 147 -7.49 -0.52 -1.26
C PRO A 147 -7.86 -1.77 -2.08
N PRO A 148 -7.38 -1.96 -3.32
CA PRO A 148 -7.67 -3.18 -4.07
C PRO A 148 -7.19 -4.46 -3.37
N TRP A 149 -6.02 -4.43 -2.75
CA TRP A 149 -5.52 -5.53 -1.94
C TRP A 149 -6.45 -5.90 -0.80
N GLN A 150 -6.97 -4.90 -0.07
CA GLN A 150 -7.87 -5.11 1.06
C GLN A 150 -9.25 -5.62 0.61
N ILE A 151 -9.75 -5.21 -0.56
CA ILE A 151 -10.99 -5.75 -1.14
C ILE A 151 -10.88 -7.26 -1.34
N PHE A 152 -9.73 -7.77 -1.75
CA PHE A 152 -9.50 -9.20 -1.89
C PHE A 152 -9.26 -9.89 -0.55
N THR A 153 -8.44 -9.32 0.33
CA THR A 153 -7.89 -10.04 1.48
C THR A 153 -8.73 -9.94 2.76
N LEU A 154 -9.47 -8.85 2.98
CA LEU A 154 -10.30 -8.70 4.18
C LEU A 154 -11.43 -9.73 4.29
N PRO A 155 -12.13 -10.13 3.20
CA PRO A 155 -13.17 -11.17 3.27
C PRO A 155 -12.62 -12.56 3.61
N LEU A 156 -11.31 -12.79 3.45
CA LEU A 156 -10.69 -14.08 3.76
C LEU A 156 -10.58 -14.34 5.26
N ASN A 157 -10.82 -13.34 6.11
CA ASN A 157 -10.72 -13.41 7.58
C ASN A 157 -9.47 -14.16 8.06
N LEU A 158 -8.32 -13.85 7.45
CA LEU A 158 -7.03 -14.40 7.86
C LEU A 158 -6.70 -13.95 9.29
N PRO A 159 -6.06 -14.79 10.12
CA PRO A 159 -5.51 -14.35 11.39
C PRO A 159 -4.63 -13.09 11.21
N LYS A 160 -4.63 -12.18 12.17
CA LYS A 160 -3.95 -10.87 12.09
C LYS A 160 -2.49 -11.00 11.62
N SER A 161 -1.70 -11.90 12.23
CA SER A 161 -0.30 -12.12 11.86
C SER A 161 -0.15 -12.56 10.39
N ILE A 162 -0.99 -13.51 9.96
CA ILE A 162 -1.00 -14.02 8.58
C ILE A 162 -1.43 -12.94 7.59
N PHE A 163 -2.45 -12.14 7.93
CA PHE A 163 -2.89 -11.01 7.09
C PHE A 163 -1.77 -9.99 6.90
N VAL A 164 -1.13 -9.56 8.00
CA VAL A 164 -0.03 -8.59 7.97
C VAL A 164 1.17 -9.15 7.23
N GLY A 165 1.62 -10.34 7.57
CA GLY A 165 2.80 -10.94 6.95
C GLY A 165 2.60 -11.22 5.45
N THR A 166 1.41 -11.70 5.04
CA THR A 166 1.10 -11.85 3.61
C THR A 166 1.13 -10.52 2.89
N SER A 167 0.57 -9.46 3.51
CA SER A 167 0.58 -8.11 2.94
C SER A 167 2.00 -7.55 2.82
N VAL A 168 2.80 -7.68 3.88
CA VAL A 168 4.21 -7.24 3.88
C VAL A 168 4.98 -7.92 2.76
N ILE A 169 4.94 -9.26 2.65
CA ILE A 169 5.68 -10.01 1.64
C ILE A 169 5.20 -9.63 0.23
N ALA A 170 3.88 -9.56 0.00
CA ALA A 170 3.32 -9.20 -1.31
C ALA A 170 3.74 -7.79 -1.77
N PHE A 171 3.67 -6.79 -0.89
CA PHE A 171 4.08 -5.43 -1.23
C PHE A 171 5.59 -5.22 -1.26
N SER A 172 6.38 -5.99 -0.49
CA SER A 172 7.83 -6.01 -0.63
C SER A 172 8.26 -6.52 -2.01
N TYR A 173 7.65 -7.61 -2.45
CA TYR A 173 7.81 -8.11 -3.81
C TYR A 173 7.39 -7.06 -4.86
N CYS A 174 6.22 -6.46 -4.69
CA CYS A 174 5.71 -5.43 -5.59
C CYS A 174 6.66 -4.23 -5.69
N ASN A 175 7.23 -3.76 -4.57
CA ASN A 175 8.19 -2.66 -4.57
C ASN A 175 9.51 -3.04 -5.27
N LEU A 176 9.96 -4.28 -5.08
CA LEU A 176 11.17 -4.76 -5.73
C LEU A 176 11.03 -4.80 -7.26
N ILE A 177 9.92 -5.35 -7.77
CA ILE A 177 9.71 -5.42 -9.22
C ILE A 177 9.43 -4.06 -9.86
N LYS A 178 8.87 -3.09 -9.12
CA LYS A 178 8.70 -1.71 -9.59
C LYS A 178 10.02 -0.99 -9.82
N LEU A 179 11.10 -1.40 -9.15
CA LEU A 179 12.39 -0.74 -9.27
C LEU A 179 12.88 -0.70 -10.73
N ILE A 180 12.68 -1.78 -11.48
CA ILE A 180 13.11 -1.87 -12.88
C ILE A 180 12.45 -0.78 -13.74
N PRO A 181 11.10 -0.71 -13.86
CA PRO A 181 10.46 0.33 -14.66
C PRO A 181 10.65 1.74 -14.08
N TYR A 182 10.79 1.92 -12.77
CA TYR A 182 11.07 3.23 -12.17
C TYR A 182 12.46 3.77 -12.55
N LEU A 183 13.47 2.90 -12.61
CA LEU A 183 14.81 3.25 -13.12
C LEU A 183 14.75 3.59 -14.61
N TRP A 184 14.04 2.79 -15.38
CA TRP A 184 13.89 3.00 -16.82
C TRP A 184 13.16 4.30 -17.17
N LEU A 185 12.14 4.65 -16.39
CA LEU A 185 11.38 5.91 -16.54
C LEU A 185 12.06 7.12 -15.88
N GLY A 186 13.25 6.95 -15.27
CA GLY A 186 14.00 8.02 -14.61
C GLY A 186 13.34 8.56 -13.33
N GLN A 187 12.31 7.88 -12.80
CA GLN A 187 11.63 8.27 -11.56
C GLN A 187 12.53 8.01 -10.33
N VAL A 188 13.41 7.03 -10.40
CA VAL A 188 14.48 6.80 -9.44
C VAL A 188 15.81 7.12 -10.14
N ASN A 189 16.56 8.07 -9.60
CA ASN A 189 17.84 8.53 -10.09
C ASN A 189 18.83 8.68 -8.91
N LEU A 190 20.09 8.99 -9.20
CA LEU A 190 21.13 9.11 -8.16
C LEU A 190 20.76 10.14 -7.10
N ASP A 191 20.22 11.30 -7.48
CA ASP A 191 19.86 12.35 -6.53
C ASP A 191 18.74 11.88 -5.58
N SER A 192 17.71 11.22 -6.11
CA SER A 192 16.64 10.64 -5.30
C SER A 192 17.15 9.57 -4.35
N VAL A 193 18.11 8.74 -4.78
CA VAL A 193 18.74 7.71 -3.93
C VAL A 193 19.55 8.34 -2.81
N PHE A 194 20.37 9.38 -3.09
CA PHE A 194 21.12 10.07 -2.05
C PHE A 194 20.19 10.75 -1.03
N MET A 195 19.14 11.43 -1.47
CA MET A 195 18.14 12.00 -0.56
C MET A 195 17.44 10.93 0.28
N SER A 196 17.12 9.78 -0.33
CA SER A 196 16.46 8.67 0.34
C SER A 196 17.31 8.07 1.45
N PHE A 197 18.64 8.11 1.32
CA PHE A 197 19.55 7.52 2.31
C PHE A 197 19.32 8.08 3.72
N TYR A 198 19.13 9.39 3.86
CA TYR A 198 18.83 10.02 5.15
C TYR A 198 17.46 9.61 5.70
N LEU A 199 16.52 9.24 4.83
CA LEU A 199 15.16 8.86 5.19
C LEU A 199 15.05 7.38 5.58
N MET A 200 16.02 6.54 5.19
CA MET A 200 16.02 5.10 5.49
C MET A 200 16.11 4.82 6.99
N LEU A 201 16.88 5.64 7.73
CA LEU A 201 17.07 5.45 9.17
C LEU A 201 15.76 5.66 9.95
N PRO A 202 15.07 6.82 9.86
CA PRO A 202 13.80 7.04 10.56
C PRO A 202 12.71 6.05 10.10
N ALA A 203 12.69 5.66 8.83
CA ALA A 203 11.76 4.64 8.32
C ALA A 203 12.03 3.27 8.97
N SER A 204 13.29 2.84 9.03
CA SER A 204 13.67 1.55 9.64
C SER A 204 13.30 1.49 11.12
N ILE A 205 13.56 2.54 11.88
CA ILE A 205 13.14 2.64 13.28
C ILE A 205 11.61 2.53 13.38
N ALA A 206 10.89 3.22 12.51
CA ALA A 206 9.43 3.21 12.49
C ALA A 206 8.85 1.83 12.15
N VAL A 207 9.54 0.98 11.34
CA VAL A 207 9.12 -0.42 11.12
C VAL A 207 9.04 -1.18 12.44
N PHE A 208 10.08 -1.12 13.28
CA PHE A 208 10.10 -1.81 14.57
C PHE A 208 9.01 -1.30 15.51
N VAL A 209 8.76 0.01 15.51
CA VAL A 209 7.65 0.60 16.27
C VAL A 209 6.31 0.06 15.77
N GLY A 210 6.09 0.03 14.45
CA GLY A 210 4.88 -0.50 13.83
C GLY A 210 4.64 -1.97 14.18
N VAL A 211 5.68 -2.82 14.07
CA VAL A 211 5.60 -4.24 14.44
C VAL A 211 5.16 -4.41 15.89
N LYS A 212 5.80 -3.67 16.83
CA LYS A 212 5.43 -3.73 18.26
C LYS A 212 4.00 -3.25 18.51
N LEU A 213 3.56 -2.20 17.83
CA LEU A 213 2.18 -1.70 17.95
C LEU A 213 1.18 -2.75 17.45
N VAL A 214 1.41 -3.33 16.29
CA VAL A 214 0.53 -4.37 15.72
C VAL A 214 0.44 -5.59 16.65
N GLN A 215 1.54 -6.01 17.25
CA GLN A 215 1.54 -7.13 18.19
C GLN A 215 0.66 -6.87 19.41
N ARG A 216 0.62 -5.62 19.91
CA ARG A 216 -0.15 -5.22 21.10
C ARG A 216 -1.64 -4.97 20.83
N ILE A 217 -2.02 -4.62 19.61
CA ILE A 217 -3.41 -4.33 19.25
C ILE A 217 -4.21 -5.65 19.22
N PRO A 218 -5.35 -5.77 19.94
CA PRO A 218 -6.23 -6.92 19.81
C PRO A 218 -6.73 -7.10 18.36
N GLU A 219 -6.91 -8.35 17.92
CA GLU A 219 -7.24 -8.70 16.54
C GLU A 219 -8.51 -7.99 16.04
N LEU A 220 -9.58 -7.99 16.83
CA LEU A 220 -10.83 -7.29 16.49
C LEU A 220 -10.63 -5.79 16.27
N LEU A 221 -9.85 -5.14 17.15
CA LEU A 221 -9.55 -3.73 17.03
C LEU A 221 -8.68 -3.46 15.81
N PHE A 222 -7.70 -4.32 15.53
CA PHE A 222 -6.85 -4.21 14.35
C PHE A 222 -7.68 -4.18 13.06
N PHE A 223 -8.56 -5.17 12.84
CA PHE A 223 -9.38 -5.21 11.63
C PHE A 223 -10.40 -4.07 11.56
N LYS A 224 -10.92 -3.62 12.70
CA LYS A 224 -11.75 -2.42 12.75
C LYS A 224 -10.97 -1.17 12.31
N LEU A 225 -9.75 -1.00 12.81
CA LEU A 225 -8.87 0.09 12.39
C LEU A 225 -8.53 0.01 10.90
N VAL A 226 -8.19 -1.19 10.38
CA VAL A 226 -7.90 -1.40 8.96
C VAL A 226 -9.11 -1.02 8.09
N THR A 227 -10.33 -1.39 8.50
CA THR A 227 -11.56 -1.07 7.75
C THR A 227 -11.85 0.44 7.76
N TRP A 228 -11.75 1.10 8.93
CA TRP A 228 -11.91 2.56 9.02
C TRP A 228 -10.87 3.30 8.21
N ALA A 229 -9.66 2.81 8.23
CA ALA A 229 -8.58 3.32 7.45
C ALA A 229 -8.82 3.22 5.95
N LEU A 230 -9.30 2.06 5.48
CA LEU A 230 -9.71 1.90 4.09
C LEU A 230 -10.75 2.96 3.71
N MET A 231 -11.75 3.22 4.57
CA MET A 231 -12.75 4.25 4.34
C MET A 231 -12.10 5.64 4.21
N ILE A 232 -11.28 6.04 5.17
CA ILE A 232 -10.63 7.37 5.20
C ILE A 232 -9.73 7.56 3.98
N ILE A 233 -8.90 6.57 3.66
CA ILE A 233 -8.02 6.61 2.48
C ILE A 233 -8.84 6.72 1.20
N SER A 234 -9.91 5.94 1.10
CA SER A 234 -10.77 5.93 -0.08
C SER A 234 -11.48 7.26 -0.30
N LEU A 235 -11.99 7.89 0.77
CA LEU A 235 -12.58 9.23 0.70
C LEU A 235 -11.54 10.28 0.29
N LYS A 236 -10.32 10.16 0.82
CA LYS A 236 -9.20 11.03 0.41
C LYS A 236 -8.86 10.87 -1.07
N LEU A 237 -8.79 9.64 -1.58
CA LEU A 237 -8.51 9.37 -2.99
C LEU A 237 -9.61 9.94 -3.91
N ILE A 238 -10.88 9.85 -3.51
CA ILE A 238 -11.99 10.48 -4.24
C ILE A 238 -11.79 12.00 -4.28
N TRP A 239 -11.50 12.61 -3.12
CA TRP A 239 -11.27 14.05 -3.02
C TRP A 239 -10.09 14.53 -3.88
N ASP A 240 -8.94 13.85 -3.77
CA ASP A 240 -7.74 14.16 -4.53
C ASP A 240 -8.00 14.03 -6.05
N GLY A 241 -8.66 12.94 -6.47
CA GLY A 241 -9.02 12.72 -7.87
C GLY A 241 -9.97 13.80 -8.41
N MET A 242 -11.01 14.17 -7.66
CA MET A 242 -11.93 15.24 -8.07
C MET A 242 -11.26 16.60 -8.13
N ARG A 243 -10.42 16.93 -7.14
CA ARG A 243 -9.71 18.22 -7.10
C ARG A 243 -8.77 18.39 -8.30
N ILE A 244 -8.02 17.35 -8.67
CA ILE A 244 -7.10 17.40 -9.81
C ILE A 244 -7.86 17.36 -11.15
N GLY A 245 -8.97 16.63 -11.21
CA GLY A 245 -9.76 16.51 -12.44
C GLY A 245 -10.62 17.73 -12.77
N LEU A 246 -10.88 18.62 -11.78
CA LEU A 246 -11.66 19.85 -11.93
C LEU A 246 -10.77 21.11 -12.03
N SER A 247 -9.45 21.01 -11.83
CA SER A 247 -8.47 22.08 -12.00
C SER A 247 -7.86 22.06 -13.39
#